data_aca0ba4d045f94dde44052e141b70caf
#
_entry.id   aca0ba4d045f94dde44052e141b70caf
#
_cell.length_a   1.000
_cell.length_b   1.000
_cell.length_c   1.000
_cell.angle_alpha   90.00
_cell.angle_beta   90.00
_cell.angle_gamma   90.00
#
_symmetry.space_group_name_H-M   'P 1'
#
loop_
_entity.id
_entity.type
_entity.pdbx_description
1 polymer ?
#
loop_
_entity_poly.entity_id
_entity_poly.type
_entity_poly.pdbx_seq_one_letter_code
_entity_poly.pdbx_strand_id
1 'polypeptide(L)'
;YMYTADEILSKVNEYINNLTYDRKPQSLYEPIKYVLSLGGKRIRPTLMLLSYNLFKDDPETILSPACALETYHNYTLLHDDLMDDAPLRRGQQTVHVRWDANTAILSGDSMLVLAFERMAQCDSRHLSKVLRLFTVTALEIGEGQQYDMEFENRNDVKEEEYIEMIRLKTSVLLACAMKIGAILADAPAEDVENLYKFGEQIGLAFQLQDDYLDVYGDPKVFGKKIGGDIICNKKTYMLINAFNKANARQCKELEKWIGCENFNHEEKVAAVTELYNSIGVDKMAIERINYYFDEANKYIAAVNLPDERKAELLAYAQKMLHRKW
;
A
#
# COMPACT_ATOMS: atom_id res chain seq x y z
N TYR A 1 9.85 -26.98 4.19
CA TYR A 1 9.66 -26.20 5.43
C TYR A 1 8.85 -24.94 5.16
N MET A 2 7.86 -24.72 6.00
CA MET A 2 7.02 -23.51 5.97
C MET A 2 7.56 -22.52 6.99
N TYR A 3 7.99 -21.36 6.51
CA TYR A 3 8.39 -20.27 7.41
C TYR A 3 7.16 -19.57 7.97
N THR A 4 7.23 -19.09 9.21
CA THR A 4 6.23 -18.19 9.76
C THR A 4 6.41 -16.78 9.12
N ALA A 5 5.36 -15.97 9.16
CA ALA A 5 5.44 -14.60 8.69
C ALA A 5 6.52 -13.79 9.43
N ASP A 6 6.68 -14.03 10.74
CA ASP A 6 7.72 -13.36 11.54
C ASP A 6 9.13 -13.76 11.11
N GLU A 7 9.36 -15.04 10.81
CA GLU A 7 10.64 -15.53 10.28
C GLU A 7 10.94 -14.87 8.92
N ILE A 8 9.94 -14.77 8.07
CA ILE A 8 10.06 -14.11 6.75
C ILE A 8 10.40 -12.64 6.92
N LEU A 9 9.69 -11.94 7.80
CA LEU A 9 9.94 -10.53 8.08
C LEU A 9 11.36 -10.29 8.59
N SER A 10 11.85 -11.16 9.48
CA SER A 10 13.25 -11.10 9.96
C SER A 10 14.24 -11.22 8.82
N LYS A 11 14.02 -12.15 7.89
CA LYS A 11 14.88 -12.35 6.71
C LYS A 11 14.87 -11.12 5.79
N VAL A 12 13.72 -10.51 5.59
CA VAL A 12 13.58 -9.30 4.79
C VAL A 12 14.35 -8.14 5.43
N ASN A 13 14.16 -7.90 6.72
CA ASN A 13 14.85 -6.83 7.42
C ASN A 13 16.36 -7.03 7.46
N GLU A 14 16.82 -8.25 7.69
CA GLU A 14 18.24 -8.59 7.65
C GLU A 14 18.83 -8.30 6.26
N TYR A 15 18.15 -8.73 5.21
CA TYR A 15 18.60 -8.50 3.83
C TYR A 15 18.70 -7.00 3.53
N ILE A 16 17.70 -6.21 3.88
CA ILE A 16 17.67 -4.76 3.65
C ILE A 16 18.78 -4.07 4.44
N ASN A 17 18.97 -4.44 5.71
CA ASN A 17 19.97 -3.83 6.57
C ASN A 17 21.41 -4.16 6.13
N ASN A 18 21.60 -5.26 5.44
CA ASN A 18 22.91 -5.69 4.93
C ASN A 18 23.20 -5.21 3.50
N LEU A 19 22.25 -4.53 2.86
CA LEU A 19 22.49 -3.94 1.55
C LEU A 19 23.53 -2.83 1.65
N THR A 20 24.53 -2.88 0.79
CA THR A 20 25.55 -1.85 0.70
C THR A 20 25.33 -1.01 -0.54
N TYR A 21 25.75 0.27 -0.46
CA TYR A 21 25.64 1.23 -1.55
C TYR A 21 27.04 1.80 -1.80
N ASP A 22 27.93 0.94 -2.31
CA ASP A 22 29.35 1.25 -2.49
C ASP A 22 29.62 2.00 -3.79
N ARG A 23 28.65 2.72 -4.26
CA ARG A 23 28.74 3.56 -5.47
C ARG A 23 28.95 5.02 -5.10
N LYS A 24 29.55 5.74 -6.01
CA LYS A 24 29.75 7.20 -5.88
C LYS A 24 28.87 7.94 -6.89
N PRO A 25 28.43 9.17 -6.60
CA PRO A 25 28.71 9.91 -5.37
C PRO A 25 27.86 9.41 -4.18
N GLN A 26 28.44 9.39 -3.02
CA GLN A 26 27.74 8.93 -1.81
C GLN A 26 26.49 9.75 -1.50
N SER A 27 26.54 11.06 -1.81
CA SER A 27 25.38 11.95 -1.61
C SER A 27 24.12 11.54 -2.36
N LEU A 28 24.25 10.72 -3.42
CA LEU A 28 23.11 10.15 -4.13
C LEU A 28 22.54 8.93 -3.39
N TYR A 29 23.40 8.10 -2.81
CA TYR A 29 23.02 6.81 -2.21
C TYR A 29 22.73 6.88 -0.71
N GLU A 30 23.30 7.83 0.02
CA GLU A 30 22.99 8.03 1.44
C GLU A 30 21.49 8.23 1.72
N PRO A 31 20.78 9.07 0.94
CA PRO A 31 19.33 9.21 1.15
C PRO A 31 18.56 7.91 0.93
N ILE A 32 19.02 7.06 -0.01
CA ILE A 32 18.39 5.75 -0.30
C ILE A 32 18.53 4.84 0.91
N LYS A 33 19.75 4.73 1.43
CA LYS A 33 20.01 3.94 2.64
C LYS A 33 19.19 4.46 3.83
N TYR A 34 19.14 5.78 3.98
CA TYR A 34 18.37 6.43 5.03
C TYR A 34 16.88 6.06 4.98
N VAL A 35 16.25 6.21 3.81
CA VAL A 35 14.83 5.92 3.63
C VAL A 35 14.52 4.46 3.94
N LEU A 36 15.33 3.53 3.43
CA LEU A 36 15.14 2.10 3.69
C LEU A 36 15.38 1.74 5.16
N SER A 37 16.24 2.49 5.86
CA SER A 37 16.52 2.28 7.29
C SER A 37 15.43 2.78 8.21
N LEU A 38 14.48 3.61 7.73
CA LEU A 38 13.39 4.13 8.54
C LEU A 38 12.40 3.04 9.00
N GLY A 39 12.53 1.85 8.47
CA GLY A 39 11.68 0.72 8.83
C GLY A 39 10.39 0.67 8.02
N GLY A 40 9.36 0.16 8.64
CA GLY A 40 8.05 -0.08 8.03
C GLY A 40 7.63 -1.52 8.20
N LYS A 41 6.40 -1.83 7.78
CA LYS A 41 5.80 -3.16 7.95
C LYS A 41 6.34 -4.20 6.96
N ARG A 42 7.03 -3.78 5.92
CA ARG A 42 7.60 -4.64 4.87
C ARG A 42 6.57 -5.58 4.24
N ILE A 43 5.35 -5.08 4.02
CA ILE A 43 4.22 -5.90 3.55
C ILE A 43 4.50 -6.54 2.17
N ARG A 44 5.02 -5.76 1.21
CA ARG A 44 5.20 -6.22 -0.17
C ARG A 44 6.22 -7.36 -0.28
N PRO A 45 7.44 -7.23 0.23
CA PRO A 45 8.37 -8.35 0.22
C PRO A 45 7.87 -9.54 1.03
N THR A 46 7.21 -9.31 2.16
CA THR A 46 6.65 -10.40 2.98
C THR A 46 5.59 -11.18 2.21
N LEU A 47 4.68 -10.50 1.51
CA LEU A 47 3.67 -11.16 0.69
C LEU A 47 4.29 -11.96 -0.46
N MET A 48 5.33 -11.43 -1.11
CA MET A 48 6.02 -12.17 -2.17
C MET A 48 6.63 -13.47 -1.64
N LEU A 49 7.30 -13.41 -0.49
CA LEU A 49 7.93 -14.59 0.11
C LEU A 49 6.88 -15.59 0.61
N LEU A 50 5.79 -15.12 1.20
CA LEU A 50 4.68 -15.99 1.61
C LEU A 50 4.03 -16.69 0.42
N SER A 51 3.85 -15.98 -0.69
CA SER A 51 3.32 -16.55 -1.93
C SER A 51 4.23 -17.64 -2.47
N TYR A 52 5.53 -17.37 -2.57
CA TYR A 52 6.52 -18.36 -2.98
C TYR A 52 6.50 -19.59 -2.08
N ASN A 53 6.46 -19.38 -0.77
CA ASN A 53 6.51 -20.46 0.23
C ASN A 53 5.25 -21.34 0.24
N LEU A 54 4.18 -20.91 -0.42
CA LEU A 54 3.03 -21.80 -0.66
C LEU A 54 3.40 -23.04 -1.48
N PHE A 55 4.37 -22.90 -2.40
CA PHE A 55 4.72 -23.90 -3.39
C PHE A 55 6.11 -24.49 -3.19
N LYS A 56 7.06 -23.72 -2.66
CA LYS A 56 8.46 -24.11 -2.45
C LYS A 56 8.94 -23.71 -1.07
N ASP A 57 9.94 -24.46 -0.57
CA ASP A 57 10.40 -24.36 0.82
C ASP A 57 11.65 -23.48 1.00
N ASP A 58 12.10 -22.79 -0.04
CA ASP A 58 13.32 -21.97 -0.04
C ASP A 58 13.06 -20.49 -0.43
N PRO A 59 12.14 -19.78 0.28
CA PRO A 59 11.78 -18.41 -0.08
C PRO A 59 12.96 -17.42 0.01
N GLU A 60 14.01 -17.72 0.79
CA GLU A 60 15.21 -16.91 0.88
C GLU A 60 15.95 -16.77 -0.45
N THR A 61 15.69 -17.64 -1.42
CA THR A 61 16.31 -17.57 -2.76
C THR A 61 15.77 -16.42 -3.59
N ILE A 62 14.63 -15.83 -3.21
CA ILE A 62 14.02 -14.72 -3.93
C ILE A 62 13.99 -13.40 -3.13
N LEU A 63 14.88 -13.27 -2.15
CA LEU A 63 14.98 -12.03 -1.35
C LEU A 63 15.29 -10.82 -2.20
N SER A 64 16.11 -10.94 -3.24
CA SER A 64 16.43 -9.82 -4.13
C SER A 64 15.20 -9.27 -4.85
N PRO A 65 14.40 -10.05 -5.60
CA PRO A 65 13.17 -9.54 -6.20
C PRO A 65 12.14 -9.10 -5.17
N ALA A 66 12.05 -9.77 -4.02
CA ALA A 66 11.14 -9.33 -2.95
C ALA A 66 11.50 -7.94 -2.44
N CYS A 67 12.77 -7.70 -2.14
CA CYS A 67 13.25 -6.41 -1.66
C CYS A 67 13.31 -5.33 -2.77
N ALA A 68 13.27 -5.74 -4.03
CA ALA A 68 13.06 -4.82 -5.14
C ALA A 68 11.70 -4.09 -5.01
N LEU A 69 10.66 -4.80 -4.62
CA LEU A 69 9.34 -4.19 -4.39
C LEU A 69 9.36 -3.24 -3.19
N GLU A 70 10.11 -3.54 -2.14
CA GLU A 70 10.25 -2.63 -1.01
C GLU A 70 11.02 -1.37 -1.40
N THR A 71 12.07 -1.51 -2.20
CA THR A 71 12.81 -0.37 -2.74
C THR A 71 11.90 0.50 -3.60
N TYR A 72 11.12 -0.11 -4.49
CA TYR A 72 10.14 0.59 -5.32
C TYR A 72 9.10 1.32 -4.47
N HIS A 73 8.54 0.64 -3.48
CA HIS A 73 7.56 1.25 -2.60
C HIS A 73 8.11 2.48 -1.87
N ASN A 74 9.34 2.38 -1.34
CA ASN A 74 9.99 3.51 -0.67
C ASN A 74 10.34 4.64 -1.63
N TYR A 75 10.66 4.34 -2.88
CA TYR A 75 10.77 5.35 -3.94
C TYR A 75 9.48 6.17 -4.06
N THR A 76 8.33 5.50 -4.14
CA THR A 76 7.05 6.20 -4.25
C THR A 76 6.77 7.06 -3.03
N LEU A 77 7.12 6.58 -1.82
CA LEU A 77 6.95 7.34 -0.59
C LEU A 77 7.84 8.58 -0.55
N LEU A 78 9.10 8.45 -0.99
CA LEU A 78 10.04 9.55 -1.01
C LEU A 78 9.56 10.68 -1.93
N HIS A 79 9.11 10.35 -3.13
CA HIS A 79 8.56 11.33 -4.08
C HIS A 79 7.21 11.88 -3.61
N ASP A 80 6.34 11.06 -3.05
CA ASP A 80 5.06 11.53 -2.49
C ASP A 80 5.29 12.56 -1.36
N ASP A 81 6.25 12.29 -0.47
CA ASP A 81 6.59 13.23 0.61
C ASP A 81 7.09 14.57 0.07
N LEU A 82 7.87 14.54 -1.01
CA LEU A 82 8.32 15.77 -1.68
C LEU A 82 7.15 16.53 -2.29
N MET A 83 6.27 15.84 -3.01
CA MET A 83 5.09 16.46 -3.65
C MET A 83 4.12 17.05 -2.62
N ASP A 84 3.97 16.39 -1.47
CA ASP A 84 3.08 16.82 -0.39
C ASP A 84 3.75 17.79 0.59
N ASP A 85 5.04 18.07 0.40
CA ASP A 85 5.87 18.86 1.33
C ASP A 85 5.75 18.34 2.77
N ALA A 86 5.73 17.03 2.93
CA ALA A 86 5.60 16.40 4.25
C ALA A 86 6.93 16.53 5.02
N PRO A 87 6.91 17.03 6.27
CA PRO A 87 8.14 17.20 7.03
C PRO A 87 8.69 15.92 7.64
N LEU A 88 7.83 14.95 7.94
CA LEU A 88 8.17 13.73 8.64
C LEU A 88 7.57 12.49 7.98
N ARG A 89 8.30 11.39 8.10
CA ARG A 89 7.83 10.04 7.81
C ARG A 89 8.32 9.11 8.90
N ARG A 90 7.39 8.36 9.51
CA ARG A 90 7.69 7.45 10.64
C ARG A 90 8.48 8.15 11.75
N GLY A 91 8.11 9.40 12.04
CA GLY A 91 8.71 10.20 13.09
C GLY A 91 10.08 10.79 12.77
N GLN A 92 10.61 10.57 11.56
CA GLN A 92 11.90 11.07 11.11
C GLN A 92 11.73 12.08 9.97
N GLN A 93 12.73 12.95 9.81
CA GLN A 93 12.72 13.92 8.70
C GLN A 93 12.63 13.22 7.35
N THR A 94 11.83 13.77 6.45
CA THR A 94 11.79 13.35 5.05
C THR A 94 13.08 13.75 4.34
N VAL A 95 13.36 13.12 3.20
CA VAL A 95 14.63 13.34 2.48
C VAL A 95 14.79 14.80 2.03
N HIS A 96 13.73 15.42 1.52
CA HIS A 96 13.81 16.81 1.06
C HIS A 96 14.03 17.81 2.21
N VAL A 97 13.65 17.47 3.42
CA VAL A 97 13.93 18.29 4.61
C VAL A 97 15.37 18.07 5.09
N ARG A 98 15.80 16.81 5.17
CA ARG A 98 17.14 16.48 5.67
C ARG A 98 18.25 16.84 4.66
N TRP A 99 18.01 16.71 3.37
CA TRP A 99 18.92 17.12 2.29
C TRP A 99 18.33 18.32 1.57
N ASP A 100 17.77 18.10 0.39
CA ASP A 100 17.07 19.11 -0.40
C ASP A 100 16.14 18.47 -1.43
N ALA A 101 15.36 19.29 -2.13
CA ALA A 101 14.39 18.81 -3.11
C ALA A 101 15.05 18.09 -4.30
N ASN A 102 16.15 18.63 -4.83
CA ASN A 102 16.83 18.02 -5.96
C ASN A 102 17.43 16.66 -5.60
N THR A 103 17.99 16.54 -4.42
CA THR A 103 18.49 15.25 -3.91
C THR A 103 17.35 14.24 -3.77
N ALA A 104 16.20 14.66 -3.25
CA ALA A 104 15.03 13.80 -3.16
C ALA A 104 14.58 13.29 -4.54
N ILE A 105 14.57 14.17 -5.55
CA ILE A 105 14.23 13.79 -6.93
C ILE A 105 15.21 12.75 -7.46
N LEU A 106 16.51 13.05 -7.40
CA LEU A 106 17.55 12.19 -7.99
C LEU A 106 17.69 10.86 -7.25
N SER A 107 17.68 10.88 -5.93
CA SER A 107 17.77 9.67 -5.14
C SER A 107 16.54 8.78 -5.35
N GLY A 108 15.34 9.37 -5.43
CA GLY A 108 14.13 8.65 -5.77
C GLY A 108 14.19 8.01 -7.15
N ASP A 109 14.62 8.76 -8.16
CA ASP A 109 14.80 8.22 -9.52
C ASP A 109 15.79 7.05 -9.53
N SER A 110 16.87 7.17 -8.77
CA SER A 110 17.88 6.11 -8.67
C SER A 110 17.32 4.88 -7.94
N MET A 111 16.45 5.07 -6.94
CA MET A 111 15.74 3.96 -6.27
C MET A 111 14.87 3.18 -7.25
N LEU A 112 14.18 3.89 -8.15
CA LEU A 112 13.37 3.24 -9.19
C LEU A 112 14.24 2.34 -10.06
N VAL A 113 15.39 2.83 -10.52
CA VAL A 113 16.33 2.05 -11.33
C VAL A 113 16.89 0.87 -10.54
N LEU A 114 17.28 1.09 -9.27
CA LEU A 114 17.77 0.03 -8.39
C LEU A 114 16.71 -1.06 -8.17
N ALA A 115 15.44 -0.69 -8.07
CA ALA A 115 14.36 -1.66 -7.94
C ALA A 115 14.31 -2.57 -9.16
N PHE A 116 14.42 -2.02 -10.37
CA PHE A 116 14.48 -2.83 -11.60
C PHE A 116 15.74 -3.70 -11.66
N GLU A 117 16.90 -3.17 -11.28
CA GLU A 117 18.14 -3.95 -11.21
C GLU A 117 18.01 -5.16 -10.29
N ARG A 118 17.44 -4.96 -9.10
CA ARG A 118 17.22 -6.05 -8.13
C ARG A 118 16.17 -7.05 -8.60
N MET A 119 15.10 -6.58 -9.23
CA MET A 119 14.08 -7.45 -9.79
C MET A 119 14.66 -8.34 -10.91
N ALA A 120 15.56 -7.78 -11.71
CA ALA A 120 16.23 -8.49 -12.80
C ALA A 120 17.19 -9.59 -12.32
N GLN A 121 17.47 -9.66 -11.02
CA GLN A 121 18.29 -10.75 -10.43
C GLN A 121 17.47 -12.02 -10.17
N CYS A 122 16.19 -12.06 -10.53
CA CYS A 122 15.39 -13.27 -10.45
C CYS A 122 15.87 -14.33 -11.44
N ASP A 123 15.37 -15.56 -11.28
CA ASP A 123 15.67 -16.66 -12.19
C ASP A 123 15.46 -16.25 -13.64
N SER A 124 16.47 -16.45 -14.48
CA SER A 124 16.46 -16.06 -15.89
C SER A 124 15.32 -16.68 -16.69
N ARG A 125 14.84 -17.87 -16.28
CA ARG A 125 13.67 -18.53 -16.92
C ARG A 125 12.41 -17.69 -16.83
N HIS A 126 12.29 -16.86 -15.79
CA HIS A 126 11.09 -16.05 -15.51
C HIS A 126 11.31 -14.56 -15.75
N LEU A 127 12.51 -14.16 -16.13
CA LEU A 127 12.92 -12.74 -16.20
C LEU A 127 11.98 -11.88 -17.05
N SER A 128 11.69 -12.32 -18.26
CA SER A 128 10.83 -11.55 -19.19
C SER A 128 9.43 -11.35 -18.60
N LYS A 129 8.84 -12.42 -18.07
CA LYS A 129 7.49 -12.38 -17.49
C LYS A 129 7.43 -11.48 -16.24
N VAL A 130 8.40 -11.61 -15.37
CA VAL A 130 8.48 -10.85 -14.13
C VAL A 130 8.70 -9.36 -14.41
N LEU A 131 9.64 -9.02 -15.29
CA LEU A 131 9.91 -7.61 -15.64
C LEU A 131 8.72 -6.96 -16.35
N ARG A 132 8.03 -7.69 -17.23
CA ARG A 132 6.83 -7.18 -17.88
C ARG A 132 5.74 -6.86 -16.86
N LEU A 133 5.49 -7.77 -15.93
CA LEU A 133 4.51 -7.56 -14.87
C LEU A 133 4.90 -6.36 -13.99
N PHE A 134 6.15 -6.26 -13.57
CA PHE A 134 6.64 -5.15 -12.75
C PHE A 134 6.52 -3.82 -13.49
N THR A 135 6.88 -3.79 -14.77
CA THR A 135 6.79 -2.59 -15.60
C THR A 135 5.35 -2.09 -15.72
N VAL A 136 4.41 -2.98 -16.03
CA VAL A 136 2.98 -2.64 -16.11
C VAL A 136 2.49 -2.11 -14.77
N THR A 137 2.85 -2.78 -13.67
CA THR A 137 2.47 -2.39 -12.32
C THR A 137 3.00 -0.99 -11.97
N ALA A 138 4.26 -0.70 -12.32
CA ALA A 138 4.87 0.60 -12.06
C ALA A 138 4.13 1.72 -12.83
N LEU A 139 3.75 1.47 -14.08
CA LEU A 139 2.95 2.42 -14.85
C LEU A 139 1.57 2.64 -14.23
N GLU A 140 0.91 1.56 -13.83
CA GLU A 140 -0.40 1.63 -13.16
C GLU A 140 -0.34 2.47 -11.88
N ILE A 141 0.71 2.32 -11.09
CA ILE A 141 0.89 3.09 -9.85
C ILE A 141 1.05 4.58 -10.16
N GLY A 142 1.79 4.93 -11.21
CA GLY A 142 1.90 6.31 -11.69
C GLY A 142 0.56 6.88 -12.10
N GLU A 143 -0.25 6.10 -12.82
CA GLU A 143 -1.60 6.48 -13.23
C GLU A 143 -2.50 6.70 -12.00
N GLY A 144 -2.42 5.82 -11.00
CA GLY A 144 -3.16 5.95 -9.75
C GLY A 144 -2.78 7.21 -8.98
N GLN A 145 -1.49 7.53 -8.91
CA GLN A 145 -1.01 8.75 -8.26
C GLN A 145 -1.55 10.00 -8.98
N GLN A 146 -1.58 9.98 -10.30
CA GLN A 146 -2.11 11.12 -11.08
C GLN A 146 -3.59 11.32 -10.81
N TYR A 147 -4.39 10.24 -10.78
CA TYR A 147 -5.80 10.35 -10.42
C TYR A 147 -5.99 10.91 -9.01
N ASP A 148 -5.21 10.44 -8.05
CA ASP A 148 -5.29 10.92 -6.67
C ASP A 148 -5.05 12.44 -6.59
N MET A 149 -4.07 12.94 -7.32
CA MET A 149 -3.78 14.38 -7.42
C MET A 149 -4.92 15.16 -8.07
N GLU A 150 -5.50 14.63 -9.15
CA GLU A 150 -6.63 15.25 -9.84
C GLU A 150 -7.87 15.33 -8.93
N PHE A 151 -8.08 14.32 -8.10
CA PHE A 151 -9.25 14.26 -7.19
C PHE A 151 -9.20 15.32 -6.09
N GLU A 152 -8.02 15.84 -5.74
CA GLU A 152 -7.87 16.87 -4.72
C GLU A 152 -8.73 18.11 -5.00
N ASN A 153 -8.94 18.43 -6.27
CA ASN A 153 -9.66 19.62 -6.73
C ASN A 153 -11.10 19.32 -7.16
N ARG A 154 -11.63 18.14 -6.83
CA ARG A 154 -12.98 17.72 -7.23
C ARG A 154 -13.80 17.30 -6.03
N ASN A 155 -15.10 17.67 -6.02
CA ASN A 155 -16.10 17.20 -5.06
C ASN A 155 -17.14 16.27 -5.72
N ASP A 156 -16.96 15.96 -7.00
CA ASP A 156 -17.88 15.16 -7.82
C ASP A 156 -17.32 13.78 -8.16
N VAL A 157 -16.25 13.34 -7.49
CA VAL A 157 -15.63 12.03 -7.72
C VAL A 157 -16.63 10.93 -7.36
N LYS A 158 -16.84 10.00 -8.28
CA LYS A 158 -17.72 8.86 -8.03
C LYS A 158 -16.98 7.74 -7.31
N GLU A 159 -17.73 6.89 -6.61
CA GLU A 159 -17.16 5.74 -5.89
C GLU A 159 -16.30 4.88 -6.80
N GLU A 160 -16.78 4.59 -8.02
CA GLU A 160 -16.07 3.76 -8.99
C GLU A 160 -14.72 4.37 -9.40
N GLU A 161 -14.67 5.69 -9.57
CA GLU A 161 -13.42 6.41 -9.85
C GLU A 161 -12.43 6.28 -8.70
N TYR A 162 -12.92 6.39 -7.46
CA TYR A 162 -12.08 6.27 -6.28
C TYR A 162 -11.52 4.85 -6.13
N ILE A 163 -12.38 3.84 -6.30
CA ILE A 163 -11.96 2.43 -6.24
C ILE A 163 -10.90 2.14 -7.31
N GLU A 164 -11.07 2.64 -8.52
CA GLU A 164 -10.06 2.46 -9.58
C GLU A 164 -8.74 3.13 -9.20
N MET A 165 -8.79 4.33 -8.63
CA MET A 165 -7.58 5.04 -8.20
C MET A 165 -6.83 4.23 -7.13
N ILE A 166 -7.51 3.73 -6.11
CA ILE A 166 -6.82 2.95 -5.05
C ILE A 166 -6.36 1.57 -5.55
N ARG A 167 -7.08 0.98 -6.50
CA ARG A 167 -6.62 -0.23 -7.17
C ARG A 167 -5.27 0.01 -7.83
N LEU A 168 -5.16 1.07 -8.62
CA LEU A 168 -3.93 1.43 -9.33
C LEU A 168 -2.83 1.86 -8.36
N LYS A 169 -3.14 2.76 -7.42
CA LYS A 169 -2.13 3.33 -6.53
C LYS A 169 -1.61 2.35 -5.49
N THR A 170 -2.45 1.45 -4.98
CA THR A 170 -2.14 0.60 -3.82
C THR A 170 -2.24 -0.89 -4.12
N SER A 171 -3.36 -1.35 -4.68
CA SER A 171 -3.67 -2.78 -4.77
C SER A 171 -2.79 -3.54 -5.75
N VAL A 172 -2.47 -2.95 -6.90
CA VAL A 172 -1.71 -3.64 -7.95
C VAL A 172 -0.30 -4.03 -7.51
N LEU A 173 0.31 -3.28 -6.58
CA LEU A 173 1.64 -3.64 -6.07
C LEU A 173 1.57 -4.87 -5.16
N LEU A 174 0.53 -4.99 -4.34
CA LEU A 174 0.29 -6.19 -3.53
C LEU A 174 -0.02 -7.40 -4.43
N ALA A 175 -0.85 -7.20 -5.45
CA ALA A 175 -1.15 -8.23 -6.44
C ALA A 175 0.11 -8.68 -7.20
N CYS A 176 0.95 -7.73 -7.58
CA CYS A 176 2.25 -7.97 -8.23
C CYS A 176 3.16 -8.82 -7.33
N ALA A 177 3.24 -8.49 -6.04
CA ALA A 177 4.02 -9.25 -5.07
C ALA A 177 3.58 -10.71 -5.02
N MET A 178 2.28 -10.95 -4.89
CA MET A 178 1.71 -12.29 -4.84
C MET A 178 1.98 -13.06 -6.13
N LYS A 179 1.78 -12.41 -7.27
CA LYS A 179 1.96 -13.05 -8.59
C LYS A 179 3.42 -13.38 -8.88
N ILE A 180 4.35 -12.47 -8.60
CA ILE A 180 5.78 -12.73 -8.81
C ILE A 180 6.25 -13.89 -7.94
N GLY A 181 5.85 -13.93 -6.67
CA GLY A 181 6.19 -15.04 -5.78
C GLY A 181 5.74 -16.39 -6.35
N ALA A 182 4.51 -16.45 -6.86
CA ALA A 182 3.96 -17.66 -7.47
C ALA A 182 4.68 -18.04 -8.77
N ILE A 183 4.97 -17.06 -9.63
CA ILE A 183 5.71 -17.30 -10.89
C ILE A 183 7.10 -17.89 -10.57
N LEU A 184 7.82 -17.29 -9.64
CA LEU A 184 9.17 -17.73 -9.26
C LEU A 184 9.17 -19.11 -8.58
N ALA A 185 8.05 -19.48 -7.99
CA ALA A 185 7.86 -20.81 -7.40
C ALA A 185 7.38 -21.86 -8.43
N ASP A 186 7.30 -21.52 -9.70
CA ASP A 186 6.82 -22.42 -10.77
C ASP A 186 5.38 -22.91 -10.52
N ALA A 187 4.54 -22.08 -9.91
CA ALA A 187 3.15 -22.43 -9.63
C ALA A 187 2.35 -22.62 -10.92
N PRO A 188 1.27 -23.44 -10.90
CA PRO A 188 0.36 -23.55 -12.03
C PRO A 188 -0.25 -22.20 -12.41
N ALA A 189 -0.46 -21.97 -13.70
CA ALA A 189 -0.96 -20.68 -14.23
C ALA A 189 -2.26 -20.21 -13.56
N GLU A 190 -3.17 -21.14 -13.29
CA GLU A 190 -4.44 -20.83 -12.61
C GLU A 190 -4.20 -20.30 -11.18
N ASP A 191 -3.30 -20.94 -10.44
CA ASP A 191 -2.94 -20.51 -9.08
C ASP A 191 -2.25 -19.14 -9.09
N VAL A 192 -1.39 -18.90 -10.07
CA VAL A 192 -0.73 -17.60 -10.27
C VAL A 192 -1.77 -16.48 -10.41
N GLU A 193 -2.78 -16.68 -11.26
CA GLU A 193 -3.84 -15.69 -11.46
C GLU A 193 -4.72 -15.52 -10.23
N ASN A 194 -5.07 -16.61 -9.55
CA ASN A 194 -5.85 -16.53 -8.30
C ASN A 194 -5.10 -15.79 -7.21
N LEU A 195 -3.79 -15.95 -7.11
CA LEU A 195 -2.97 -15.21 -6.13
C LEU A 195 -2.85 -13.73 -6.50
N TYR A 196 -2.77 -13.39 -7.79
CA TYR A 196 -2.86 -11.99 -8.23
C TYR A 196 -4.17 -11.36 -7.77
N LYS A 197 -5.28 -12.02 -8.04
CA LYS A 197 -6.62 -11.54 -7.65
C LYS A 197 -6.77 -11.43 -6.14
N PHE A 198 -6.27 -12.41 -5.41
CA PHE A 198 -6.25 -12.35 -3.94
C PHE A 198 -5.51 -11.10 -3.45
N GLY A 199 -4.31 -10.84 -3.96
CA GLY A 199 -3.52 -9.65 -3.62
C GLY A 199 -4.24 -8.34 -3.95
N GLU A 200 -4.89 -8.28 -5.10
CA GLU A 200 -5.67 -7.11 -5.53
C GLU A 200 -6.82 -6.83 -4.54
N GLN A 201 -7.57 -7.86 -4.17
CA GLN A 201 -8.73 -7.72 -3.29
C GLN A 201 -8.33 -7.34 -1.85
N ILE A 202 -7.28 -7.96 -1.30
CA ILE A 202 -6.80 -7.57 0.03
C ILE A 202 -6.25 -6.13 0.03
N GLY A 203 -5.65 -5.71 -1.08
CA GLY A 203 -5.16 -4.34 -1.23
C GLY A 203 -6.28 -3.31 -1.22
N LEU A 204 -7.39 -3.60 -1.90
CA LEU A 204 -8.60 -2.75 -1.87
C LEU A 204 -9.19 -2.69 -0.47
N ALA A 205 -9.37 -3.84 0.18
CA ALA A 205 -9.86 -3.89 1.55
C ALA A 205 -8.95 -3.12 2.52
N PHE A 206 -7.65 -3.28 2.37
CA PHE A 206 -6.64 -2.62 3.21
C PHE A 206 -6.73 -1.10 3.11
N GLN A 207 -6.81 -0.55 1.90
CA GLN A 207 -6.91 0.90 1.71
C GLN A 207 -8.23 1.47 2.24
N LEU A 208 -9.33 0.80 1.97
CA LEU A 208 -10.63 1.23 2.49
C LEU A 208 -10.68 1.18 4.02
N GLN A 209 -10.04 0.17 4.61
CA GLN A 209 -9.94 0.05 6.05
C GLN A 209 -9.09 1.18 6.64
N ASP A 210 -7.99 1.56 5.99
CA ASP A 210 -7.19 2.72 6.41
C ASP A 210 -8.05 3.99 6.42
N ASP A 211 -8.82 4.22 5.37
CA ASP A 211 -9.72 5.38 5.28
C ASP A 211 -10.77 5.37 6.40
N TYR A 212 -11.33 4.19 6.67
CA TYR A 212 -12.33 4.01 7.73
C TYR A 212 -11.73 4.20 9.13
N LEU A 213 -10.59 3.59 9.40
CA LEU A 213 -9.96 3.61 10.72
C LEU A 213 -9.39 4.98 11.08
N ASP A 214 -9.03 5.81 10.11
CA ASP A 214 -8.63 7.19 10.37
C ASP A 214 -9.76 7.98 11.05
N VAL A 215 -11.02 7.63 10.77
CA VAL A 215 -12.19 8.26 11.38
C VAL A 215 -12.66 7.54 12.63
N TYR A 216 -12.74 6.21 12.59
CA TYR A 216 -13.43 5.39 13.58
C TYR A 216 -12.53 4.43 14.36
N GLY A 217 -11.24 4.42 14.10
CA GLY A 217 -10.32 3.50 14.75
C GLY A 217 -10.03 3.86 16.19
N ASP A 218 -9.42 2.90 16.92
CA ASP A 218 -8.84 3.14 18.23
C ASP A 218 -7.37 3.56 18.02
N PRO A 219 -6.95 4.76 18.47
CA PRO A 219 -5.57 5.21 18.30
C PRO A 219 -4.53 4.25 18.87
N LYS A 220 -4.87 3.53 19.93
CA LYS A 220 -3.99 2.55 20.59
C LYS A 220 -3.73 1.33 19.70
N VAL A 221 -4.75 0.91 18.93
CA VAL A 221 -4.68 -0.25 18.03
C VAL A 221 -4.18 0.15 16.64
N PHE A 222 -4.71 1.26 16.11
CA PHE A 222 -4.40 1.76 14.78
C PHE A 222 -2.99 2.35 14.68
N GLY A 223 -2.43 2.84 15.80
CA GLY A 223 -1.09 3.40 15.84
C GLY A 223 -0.95 4.80 15.27
N LYS A 224 -2.06 5.45 14.92
CA LYS A 224 -2.12 6.82 14.39
C LYS A 224 -3.15 7.63 15.16
N LYS A 225 -2.98 8.95 15.16
CA LYS A 225 -3.99 9.88 15.67
C LYS A 225 -5.22 9.84 14.76
N ILE A 226 -6.40 9.79 15.37
CA ILE A 226 -7.68 9.77 14.66
C ILE A 226 -8.01 11.16 14.11
N GLY A 227 -8.57 11.20 12.88
CA GLY A 227 -9.10 12.41 12.27
C GLY A 227 -8.12 13.18 11.39
N GLY A 228 -6.90 12.67 11.19
CA GLY A 228 -5.90 13.35 10.36
C GLY A 228 -6.39 13.62 8.94
N ASP A 229 -7.08 12.67 8.32
CA ASP A 229 -7.62 12.81 6.97
C ASP A 229 -8.71 13.89 6.90
N ILE A 230 -9.54 14.00 7.93
CA ILE A 230 -10.55 15.05 8.03
C ILE A 230 -9.89 16.44 8.13
N ILE A 231 -8.87 16.55 8.99
CA ILE A 231 -8.17 17.83 9.23
C ILE A 231 -7.54 18.35 7.94
N CYS A 232 -6.93 17.47 7.13
CA CYS A 232 -6.28 17.89 5.89
C CYS A 232 -7.16 17.81 4.64
N ASN A 233 -8.46 17.57 4.81
CA ASN A 233 -9.44 17.49 3.71
C ASN A 233 -9.12 16.42 2.67
N LYS A 234 -8.50 15.33 3.08
CA LYS A 234 -8.11 14.26 2.15
C LYS A 234 -9.33 13.64 1.49
N LYS A 235 -9.27 13.44 0.17
CA LYS A 235 -10.31 12.77 -0.63
C LYS A 235 -10.23 11.26 -0.42
N THR A 236 -10.72 10.82 0.75
CA THR A 236 -10.84 9.41 1.11
C THR A 236 -12.16 8.83 0.60
N TYR A 237 -12.33 7.53 0.73
CA TYR A 237 -13.62 6.88 0.49
C TYR A 237 -14.74 7.56 1.28
N MET A 238 -14.45 7.94 2.54
CA MET A 238 -15.43 8.58 3.42
C MET A 238 -15.91 9.92 2.88
N LEU A 239 -14.97 10.81 2.57
CA LEU A 239 -15.32 12.16 2.09
C LEU A 239 -15.98 12.12 0.71
N ILE A 240 -15.46 11.31 -0.21
CA ILE A 240 -16.00 11.18 -1.56
C ILE A 240 -17.45 10.70 -1.52
N ASN A 241 -17.73 9.65 -0.75
CA ASN A 241 -19.09 9.12 -0.63
C ASN A 241 -20.00 10.01 0.20
N ALA A 242 -19.46 10.78 1.15
CA ALA A 242 -20.23 11.79 1.84
C ALA A 242 -20.80 12.80 0.83
N PHE A 243 -19.99 13.33 -0.08
CA PHE A 243 -20.48 14.21 -1.14
C PHE A 243 -21.49 13.53 -2.06
N ASN A 244 -21.25 12.27 -2.43
CA ASN A 244 -22.13 11.52 -3.33
C ASN A 244 -23.52 11.26 -2.74
N LYS A 245 -23.63 11.14 -1.42
CA LYS A 245 -24.86 10.74 -0.72
C LYS A 245 -25.49 11.85 0.10
N ALA A 246 -24.80 12.98 0.30
CA ALA A 246 -25.30 14.09 1.10
C ALA A 246 -26.54 14.74 0.48
N ASN A 247 -27.50 15.14 1.33
CA ASN A 247 -28.56 16.07 0.92
C ASN A 247 -27.98 17.49 0.81
N ALA A 248 -28.79 18.45 0.36
CA ALA A 248 -28.34 19.83 0.14
C ALA A 248 -27.75 20.48 1.40
N ARG A 249 -28.37 20.26 2.56
CA ARG A 249 -27.88 20.78 3.84
C ARG A 249 -26.56 20.17 4.25
N GLN A 250 -26.46 18.85 4.17
CA GLN A 250 -25.22 18.11 4.51
C GLN A 250 -24.07 18.51 3.58
N CYS A 251 -24.34 18.68 2.29
CA CYS A 251 -23.35 19.13 1.30
C CYS A 251 -22.79 20.50 1.66
N LYS A 252 -23.66 21.46 2.03
CA LYS A 252 -23.24 22.79 2.46
C LYS A 252 -22.39 22.75 3.73
N GLU A 253 -22.74 21.91 4.67
CA GLU A 253 -21.97 21.72 5.89
C GLU A 253 -20.57 21.15 5.58
N LEU A 254 -20.48 20.16 4.70
CA LEU A 254 -19.18 19.60 4.27
C LEU A 254 -18.32 20.66 3.60
N GLU A 255 -18.90 21.42 2.66
CA GLU A 255 -18.19 22.49 1.95
C GLU A 255 -17.68 23.57 2.91
N LYS A 256 -18.49 23.92 3.92
CA LYS A 256 -18.09 24.87 4.96
C LYS A 256 -16.85 24.41 5.72
N TRP A 257 -16.82 23.16 6.17
CA TRP A 257 -15.68 22.63 6.91
C TRP A 257 -14.43 22.49 6.05
N ILE A 258 -14.57 22.10 4.79
CA ILE A 258 -13.46 21.98 3.86
C ILE A 258 -12.88 23.35 3.52
N GLY A 259 -13.73 24.37 3.34
CA GLY A 259 -13.30 25.72 3.01
C GLY A 259 -12.81 26.53 4.21
N CYS A 260 -12.93 26.02 5.42
CA CYS A 260 -12.55 26.74 6.63
C CYS A 260 -11.05 26.57 6.91
N GLU A 261 -10.29 27.66 6.89
CA GLU A 261 -8.83 27.65 7.15
C GLU A 261 -8.51 27.71 8.64
N ASN A 262 -9.34 28.43 9.41
CA ASN A 262 -9.17 28.62 10.86
C ASN A 262 -10.26 27.85 11.61
N PHE A 263 -9.91 26.68 12.13
CA PHE A 263 -10.83 25.81 12.85
C PHE A 263 -10.14 25.15 14.03
N ASN A 264 -10.94 24.80 15.04
CA ASN A 264 -10.51 23.90 16.08
C ASN A 264 -10.50 22.48 15.52
N HIS A 265 -9.38 21.76 15.64
CA HIS A 265 -9.21 20.42 15.09
C HIS A 265 -10.25 19.44 15.64
N GLU A 266 -10.46 19.42 16.93
CA GLU A 266 -11.42 18.53 17.58
C GLU A 266 -12.86 18.81 17.14
N GLU A 267 -13.22 20.08 17.02
CA GLU A 267 -14.55 20.48 16.54
C GLU A 267 -14.80 20.05 15.10
N LYS A 268 -13.81 20.23 14.22
CA LYS A 268 -13.91 19.81 12.82
C LYS A 268 -14.06 18.29 12.72
N VAL A 269 -13.23 17.54 13.42
CA VAL A 269 -13.29 16.08 13.41
C VAL A 269 -14.64 15.60 13.92
N ALA A 270 -15.13 16.14 15.03
CA ALA A 270 -16.42 15.76 15.60
C ALA A 270 -17.58 16.08 14.65
N ALA A 271 -17.59 17.28 14.06
CA ALA A 271 -18.65 17.72 13.16
C ALA A 271 -18.71 16.90 11.86
N VAL A 272 -17.55 16.67 11.24
CA VAL A 272 -17.46 15.90 10.00
C VAL A 272 -17.78 14.42 10.25
N THR A 273 -17.31 13.86 11.36
CA THR A 273 -17.67 12.48 11.75
C THR A 273 -19.16 12.32 11.94
N GLU A 274 -19.82 13.29 12.57
CA GLU A 274 -21.29 13.28 12.74
C GLU A 274 -22.00 13.35 11.39
N LEU A 275 -21.50 14.16 10.46
CA LEU A 275 -22.02 14.19 9.09
C LEU A 275 -21.87 12.83 8.40
N TYR A 276 -20.72 12.18 8.54
CA TYR A 276 -20.50 10.83 7.99
C TYR A 276 -21.51 9.84 8.56
N ASN A 277 -21.76 9.90 9.87
CA ASN A 277 -22.73 9.03 10.54
C ASN A 277 -24.15 9.26 10.01
N SER A 278 -24.54 10.52 9.90
CA SER A 278 -25.90 10.88 9.45
C SER A 278 -26.13 10.55 7.97
N ILE A 279 -25.10 10.63 7.14
CA ILE A 279 -25.16 10.24 5.73
C ILE A 279 -25.13 8.72 5.57
N GLY A 280 -24.46 8.00 6.50
CA GLY A 280 -24.35 6.55 6.48
C GLY A 280 -23.12 6.03 5.77
N VAL A 281 -22.09 6.87 5.57
CA VAL A 281 -20.87 6.42 4.88
C VAL A 281 -20.04 5.44 5.70
N ASP A 282 -20.16 5.45 7.02
CA ASP A 282 -19.55 4.44 7.90
C ASP A 282 -20.02 3.03 7.53
N LYS A 283 -21.33 2.85 7.36
CA LYS A 283 -21.93 1.57 6.96
C LYS A 283 -21.52 1.18 5.55
N MET A 284 -21.50 2.14 4.63
CA MET A 284 -21.05 1.90 3.25
C MET A 284 -19.61 1.39 3.21
N ALA A 285 -18.72 2.00 3.99
CA ALA A 285 -17.32 1.60 4.06
C ALA A 285 -17.18 0.16 4.58
N ILE A 286 -17.87 -0.18 5.65
CA ILE A 286 -17.85 -1.52 6.24
C ILE A 286 -18.35 -2.56 5.22
N GLU A 287 -19.45 -2.29 4.54
CA GLU A 287 -19.99 -3.19 3.51
C GLU A 287 -19.00 -3.42 2.37
N ARG A 288 -18.34 -2.35 1.92
CA ARG A 288 -17.37 -2.45 0.82
C ARG A 288 -16.10 -3.18 1.25
N ILE A 289 -15.62 -2.94 2.46
CA ILE A 289 -14.47 -3.68 3.03
C ILE A 289 -14.81 -5.18 3.10
N ASN A 290 -15.99 -5.52 3.61
CA ASN A 290 -16.44 -6.91 3.69
C ASN A 290 -16.56 -7.57 2.32
N TYR A 291 -17.04 -6.83 1.33
CA TYR A 291 -17.14 -7.33 -0.04
C TYR A 291 -15.77 -7.75 -0.60
N TYR A 292 -14.76 -6.89 -0.47
CA TYR A 292 -13.42 -7.21 -0.97
C TYR A 292 -12.74 -8.31 -0.17
N PHE A 293 -12.99 -8.36 1.12
CA PHE A 293 -12.51 -9.44 1.97
C PHE A 293 -13.11 -10.78 1.54
N ASP A 294 -14.41 -10.84 1.28
CA ASP A 294 -15.09 -12.04 0.81
C ASP A 294 -14.61 -12.47 -0.58
N GLU A 295 -14.37 -11.52 -1.48
CA GLU A 295 -13.80 -11.81 -2.79
C GLU A 295 -12.38 -12.38 -2.66
N ALA A 296 -11.55 -11.81 -1.78
CA ALA A 296 -10.22 -12.36 -1.50
C ALA A 296 -10.29 -13.82 -1.04
N ASN A 297 -11.25 -14.14 -0.18
CA ASN A 297 -11.48 -15.51 0.29
C ASN A 297 -11.77 -16.48 -0.84
N LYS A 298 -12.58 -16.06 -1.80
CA LYS A 298 -12.91 -16.91 -2.97
C LYS A 298 -11.66 -17.23 -3.78
N TYR A 299 -10.81 -16.24 -4.02
CA TYR A 299 -9.61 -16.43 -4.82
C TYR A 299 -8.58 -17.33 -4.13
N ILE A 300 -8.34 -17.15 -2.82
CA ILE A 300 -7.39 -18.01 -2.11
C ILE A 300 -7.94 -19.44 -1.94
N ALA A 301 -9.24 -19.59 -1.78
CA ALA A 301 -9.88 -20.90 -1.72
C ALA A 301 -9.71 -21.68 -3.03
N ALA A 302 -9.68 -20.97 -4.17
CA ALA A 302 -9.49 -21.56 -5.50
C ALA A 302 -8.05 -22.01 -5.78
N VAL A 303 -7.07 -21.58 -4.99
CA VAL A 303 -5.69 -22.04 -5.11
C VAL A 303 -5.63 -23.52 -4.69
N ASN A 304 -5.12 -24.36 -5.58
CA ASN A 304 -5.12 -25.81 -5.40
C ASN A 304 -3.99 -26.30 -4.49
N LEU A 305 -4.12 -26.01 -3.21
CA LEU A 305 -3.20 -26.40 -2.15
C LEU A 305 -3.99 -26.79 -0.90
N PRO A 306 -3.43 -27.66 -0.05
CA PRO A 306 -4.07 -27.97 1.24
C PRO A 306 -4.07 -26.75 2.15
N ASP A 307 -5.04 -26.69 3.07
CA ASP A 307 -5.23 -25.55 3.98
C ASP A 307 -3.99 -25.24 4.81
N GLU A 308 -3.23 -26.26 5.20
CA GLU A 308 -2.00 -26.11 5.98
C GLU A 308 -0.96 -25.25 5.26
N ARG A 309 -0.89 -25.36 3.94
CA ARG A 309 0.05 -24.55 3.13
C ARG A 309 -0.37 -23.08 3.09
N LYS A 310 -1.65 -22.79 3.22
CA LYS A 310 -2.22 -21.43 3.14
C LYS A 310 -2.27 -20.72 4.50
N ALA A 311 -2.10 -21.44 5.61
CA ALA A 311 -2.34 -20.95 6.96
C ALA A 311 -1.54 -19.68 7.30
N GLU A 312 -0.26 -19.64 7.00
CA GLU A 312 0.60 -18.47 7.32
C GLU A 312 0.21 -17.25 6.49
N LEU A 313 -0.06 -17.42 5.21
CA LEU A 313 -0.52 -16.32 4.35
C LEU A 313 -1.84 -15.76 4.85
N LEU A 314 -2.80 -16.62 5.17
CA LEU A 314 -4.11 -16.20 5.68
C LEU A 314 -4.00 -15.49 7.03
N ALA A 315 -3.17 -16.00 7.95
CA ALA A 315 -2.93 -15.37 9.24
C ALA A 315 -2.30 -13.97 9.07
N TYR A 316 -1.36 -13.85 8.14
CA TYR A 316 -0.73 -12.57 7.84
C TYR A 316 -1.74 -11.56 7.26
N ALA A 317 -2.57 -11.99 6.31
CA ALA A 317 -3.60 -11.14 5.72
C ALA A 317 -4.64 -10.70 6.75
N GLN A 318 -5.04 -11.60 7.66
CA GLN A 318 -5.94 -11.27 8.78
C GLN A 318 -5.37 -10.16 9.65
N LYS A 319 -4.10 -10.31 10.03
CA LYS A 319 -3.40 -9.32 10.84
C LYS A 319 -3.30 -7.97 10.12
N MET A 320 -2.96 -8.00 8.82
CA MET A 320 -2.87 -6.81 7.98
C MET A 320 -4.21 -6.07 7.89
N LEU A 321 -5.30 -6.80 7.80
CA LEU A 321 -6.66 -6.28 7.73
C LEU A 321 -7.33 -6.12 9.10
N HIS A 322 -6.63 -6.40 10.21
CA HIS A 322 -7.18 -6.41 11.57
C HIS A 322 -8.46 -7.25 11.67
N ARG A 323 -8.49 -8.41 11.01
CA ARG A 323 -9.67 -9.28 10.90
C ARG A 323 -9.32 -10.74 11.17
N LYS A 324 -10.37 -11.51 11.47
CA LYS A 324 -10.32 -12.98 11.54
C LYS A 324 -11.11 -13.55 10.36
N TRP A 325 -10.59 -14.61 9.77
CA TRP A 325 -11.24 -15.32 8.67
C TRP A 325 -12.31 -16.27 9.20
#